data_5d01a6714c073a388d2f02caca9c4eea
#
_entry.id   5d01a6714c073a388d2f02caca9c4eea
#
_cell.length_a   1.000
_cell.length_b   1.000
_cell.length_c   1.000
_cell.angle_alpha   90.00
_cell.angle_beta   90.00
_cell.angle_gamma   90.00
#
_symmetry.space_group_name_H-M   'P 1'
#
loop_
_entity.id
_entity.type
_entity.pdbx_description
1 polymer ?
#
loop_
_entity_poly.entity_id
_entity_poly.type
_entity_poly.pdbx_seq_one_letter_code
_entity_poly.pdbx_strand_id
1 'polypeptide(L)'
;YCCLYLQLSDMDQKNLTANSVCAYLENILTGCSAFPHGGGIVAFFNLTLSDFSMTDLMERMVHFVEDSSLNAGFSRCMNGHMNLRRQYIQAKIALQFGTRKYPDKRMHPFNDISFDYILDQATKKLPGYMLCHERLLFLQEHDDSSGSDYMRTLRCYPVSYTHLRAHE
;
A
#
# COMPACT_ATOMS: atom_id res chain seq x y z
N TYR A 1 -5.96 -15.88 0.88
CA TYR A 1 -6.42 -14.92 1.87
C TYR A 1 -5.79 -13.55 1.63
N CYS A 2 -6.53 -12.49 1.91
CA CYS A 2 -6.04 -11.11 2.02
C CYS A 2 -6.73 -10.40 3.19
N CYS A 3 -6.19 -9.25 3.60
CA CYS A 3 -6.66 -8.51 4.77
C CYS A 3 -6.91 -7.05 4.40
N LEU A 4 -8.04 -6.51 4.82
CA LEU A 4 -8.37 -5.09 4.87
C LEU A 4 -8.27 -4.61 6.32
N TYR A 5 -7.68 -3.45 6.53
CA TYR A 5 -7.67 -2.75 7.81
C TYR A 5 -8.27 -1.36 7.63
N LEU A 6 -9.37 -1.10 8.34
CA LEU A 6 -10.10 0.17 8.31
C LEU A 6 -9.83 0.98 9.59
N GLN A 7 -9.70 2.28 9.46
CA GLN A 7 -9.49 3.18 10.60
C GLN A 7 -10.83 3.58 11.23
N LEU A 8 -10.95 3.40 12.55
CA LEU A 8 -12.17 3.73 13.31
C LEU A 8 -12.35 5.22 13.57
N SER A 9 -11.26 6.00 13.63
CA SER A 9 -11.33 7.43 13.96
C SER A 9 -12.22 8.26 13.01
N ASP A 10 -12.47 7.75 11.81
CA ASP A 10 -13.30 8.42 10.81
C ASP A 10 -14.79 8.04 10.92
N MET A 11 -15.14 7.08 11.80
CA MET A 11 -16.49 6.53 11.90
C MET A 11 -17.43 7.37 12.78
N ASP A 12 -16.89 8.06 13.80
CA ASP A 12 -17.69 8.83 14.76
C ASP A 12 -18.50 9.96 14.11
N GLN A 13 -18.04 10.46 12.96
CA GLN A 13 -18.72 11.52 12.22
C GLN A 13 -19.97 11.05 11.44
N LYS A 14 -20.16 9.75 11.24
CA LYS A 14 -21.20 9.19 10.35
C LYS A 14 -22.22 8.25 11.03
N ASN A 15 -22.27 8.18 12.35
CA ASN A 15 -23.09 7.19 13.08
C ASN A 15 -22.84 5.72 12.69
N LEU A 16 -21.68 5.43 12.08
CA LEU A 16 -21.26 4.07 11.75
C LEU A 16 -20.65 3.41 12.99
N THR A 17 -21.20 2.30 13.41
CA THR A 17 -20.60 1.49 14.46
C THR A 17 -19.66 0.43 13.86
N ALA A 18 -18.59 0.08 14.59
CA ALA A 18 -17.67 -0.98 14.14
C ALA A 18 -18.42 -2.27 13.81
N ASN A 19 -19.41 -2.63 14.62
CA ASN A 19 -20.21 -3.84 14.41
C ASN A 19 -21.08 -3.75 13.15
N SER A 20 -21.65 -2.59 12.82
CA SER A 20 -22.44 -2.42 11.59
C SER A 20 -21.58 -2.56 10.34
N VAL A 21 -20.36 -2.05 10.37
CA VAL A 21 -19.40 -2.20 9.25
C VAL A 21 -18.95 -3.66 9.11
N CYS A 22 -18.63 -4.34 10.21
CA CYS A 22 -18.29 -5.76 10.18
C CYS A 22 -19.42 -6.59 9.58
N ALA A 23 -20.67 -6.42 10.07
CA ALA A 23 -21.83 -7.12 9.56
C ALA A 23 -22.08 -6.82 8.07
N TYR A 24 -21.90 -5.58 7.65
CA TYR A 24 -22.02 -5.20 6.25
C TYR A 24 -21.01 -5.96 5.38
N LEU A 25 -19.72 -5.95 5.74
CA LEU A 25 -18.67 -6.63 5.00
C LEU A 25 -18.90 -8.14 4.90
N GLU A 26 -19.33 -8.77 6.00
CA GLU A 26 -19.62 -10.21 6.04
C GLU A 26 -20.86 -10.59 5.21
N ASN A 27 -21.86 -9.70 5.14
CA ASN A 27 -23.09 -9.95 4.39
C ASN A 27 -22.90 -9.80 2.87
N ILE A 28 -22.08 -8.84 2.41
CA ILE A 28 -21.91 -8.58 0.98
C ILE A 28 -20.79 -9.39 0.34
N LEU A 29 -19.91 -9.99 1.14
CA LEU A 29 -18.70 -10.66 0.68
C LEU A 29 -18.62 -12.09 1.23
N THR A 30 -19.00 -13.06 0.42
CA THR A 30 -18.83 -14.48 0.77
C THR A 30 -17.37 -14.78 1.10
N GLY A 31 -17.14 -15.46 2.22
CA GLY A 31 -15.78 -15.79 2.69
C GLY A 31 -15.06 -14.63 3.41
N CYS A 32 -15.79 -13.57 3.76
CA CYS A 32 -15.29 -12.50 4.63
C CYS A 32 -15.52 -12.84 6.10
N SER A 33 -14.53 -12.50 6.94
CA SER A 33 -14.67 -12.46 8.40
C SER A 33 -14.12 -11.15 8.91
N ALA A 34 -14.95 -10.34 9.56
CA ALA A 34 -14.61 -8.98 9.99
C ALA A 34 -14.85 -8.80 11.50
N PHE A 35 -13.94 -8.13 12.17
CA PHE A 35 -14.03 -7.85 13.60
C PHE A 35 -13.25 -6.62 14.01
N PRO A 36 -13.65 -5.92 15.08
CA PRO A 36 -12.89 -4.81 15.65
C PRO A 36 -11.58 -5.31 16.27
N HIS A 37 -10.45 -4.67 15.92
CA HIS A 37 -9.16 -5.00 16.48
C HIS A 37 -8.16 -3.85 16.35
N GLY A 38 -7.39 -3.60 17.40
CA GLY A 38 -6.26 -2.65 17.38
C GLY A 38 -6.63 -1.19 17.05
N GLY A 39 -7.82 -0.74 17.45
CA GLY A 39 -8.32 0.62 17.17
C GLY A 39 -8.88 0.77 15.76
N GLY A 40 -9.15 -0.32 15.06
CA GLY A 40 -9.76 -0.35 13.73
C GLY A 40 -10.63 -1.58 13.53
N ILE A 41 -11.02 -1.83 12.28
CA ILE A 41 -11.69 -3.05 11.84
C ILE A 41 -10.73 -3.83 10.97
N VAL A 42 -10.61 -5.11 11.25
CA VAL A 42 -9.88 -6.08 10.46
C VAL A 42 -10.87 -6.95 9.71
N ALA A 43 -10.72 -7.07 8.40
CA ALA A 43 -11.51 -8.01 7.60
C ALA A 43 -10.57 -8.91 6.80
N PHE A 44 -10.72 -10.21 6.96
CA PHE A 44 -10.04 -11.24 6.18
C PHE A 44 -10.96 -11.79 5.10
N PHE A 45 -10.45 -11.91 3.90
CA PHE A 45 -11.17 -12.45 2.76
C PHE A 45 -10.54 -13.78 2.33
N ASN A 46 -11.35 -14.82 2.29
CA ASN A 46 -10.95 -16.10 1.73
C ASN A 46 -11.43 -16.21 0.28
N LEU A 47 -10.54 -15.89 -0.66
CA LEU A 47 -10.87 -15.89 -2.10
C LEU A 47 -11.19 -17.28 -2.66
N THR A 48 -10.90 -18.36 -1.94
CA THR A 48 -11.29 -19.71 -2.37
C THR A 48 -12.76 -20.03 -2.08
N LEU A 49 -13.41 -19.25 -1.22
CA LEU A 49 -14.83 -19.37 -0.88
C LEU A 49 -15.69 -18.32 -1.58
N SER A 50 -15.07 -17.37 -2.29
CA SER A 50 -15.76 -16.29 -2.97
C SER A 50 -15.92 -16.57 -4.47
N ASP A 51 -17.04 -16.11 -5.02
CA ASP A 51 -17.35 -16.22 -6.46
C ASP A 51 -16.74 -15.08 -7.30
N PHE A 52 -15.91 -14.23 -6.69
CA PHE A 52 -15.30 -13.06 -7.32
C PHE A 52 -13.77 -13.10 -7.30
N SER A 53 -13.18 -12.47 -8.29
CA SER A 53 -11.73 -12.35 -8.43
C SER A 53 -11.16 -11.32 -7.44
N MET A 54 -9.82 -11.28 -7.34
CA MET A 54 -9.12 -10.25 -6.57
C MET A 54 -9.40 -8.85 -7.10
N THR A 55 -9.52 -8.69 -8.40
CA THR A 55 -9.83 -7.40 -9.05
C THR A 55 -11.22 -6.91 -8.63
N ASP A 56 -12.23 -7.78 -8.70
CA ASP A 56 -13.61 -7.45 -8.30
C ASP A 56 -13.68 -7.09 -6.81
N LEU A 57 -12.92 -7.81 -5.95
CA LEU A 57 -12.83 -7.49 -4.54
C LEU A 57 -12.24 -6.09 -4.32
N MET A 58 -11.15 -5.77 -5.01
CA MET A 58 -10.50 -4.46 -4.89
C MET A 58 -11.43 -3.34 -5.32
N GLU A 59 -12.11 -3.46 -6.46
CA GLU A 59 -13.07 -2.47 -6.94
C GLU A 59 -14.20 -2.24 -5.93
N ARG A 60 -14.80 -3.32 -5.41
CA ARG A 60 -15.85 -3.23 -4.37
C ARG A 60 -15.35 -2.54 -3.10
N MET A 61 -14.13 -2.85 -2.68
CA MET A 61 -13.55 -2.24 -1.48
C MET A 61 -13.20 -0.76 -1.70
N VAL A 62 -12.72 -0.37 -2.87
CA VAL A 62 -12.51 1.04 -3.21
C VAL A 62 -13.83 1.80 -3.13
N HIS A 63 -14.90 1.34 -3.79
CA HIS A 63 -16.22 1.98 -3.72
C HIS A 63 -16.75 2.07 -2.28
N PHE A 64 -16.67 0.98 -1.53
CA PHE A 64 -17.11 0.96 -0.12
C PHE A 64 -16.37 2.01 0.72
N VAL A 65 -15.05 2.10 0.57
CA VAL A 65 -14.18 3.02 1.33
C VAL A 65 -14.46 4.48 0.94
N GLU A 66 -14.68 4.75 -0.35
CA GLU A 66 -15.01 6.08 -0.85
C GLU A 66 -16.40 6.52 -0.37
N ASP A 67 -17.44 5.70 -0.52
CA ASP A 67 -18.82 5.99 -0.11
C ASP A 67 -18.93 6.20 1.40
N SER A 68 -18.22 5.37 2.18
CA SER A 68 -18.20 5.50 3.62
C SER A 68 -17.25 6.58 4.13
N SER A 69 -16.41 7.17 3.26
CA SER A 69 -15.35 8.13 3.59
C SER A 69 -14.37 7.61 4.66
N LEU A 70 -14.16 6.30 4.70
CA LEU A 70 -13.19 5.65 5.57
C LEU A 70 -11.80 5.61 4.90
N ASN A 71 -10.76 5.43 5.70
CA ASN A 71 -9.43 5.14 5.20
C ASN A 71 -9.10 3.66 5.43
N ALA A 72 -8.51 3.02 4.42
CA ALA A 72 -8.23 1.60 4.43
C ALA A 72 -6.84 1.24 3.91
N GLY A 73 -6.23 0.26 4.54
CA GLY A 73 -5.05 -0.43 4.02
C GLY A 73 -5.40 -1.85 3.60
N PHE A 74 -4.81 -2.31 2.52
CA PHE A 74 -5.05 -3.64 1.96
C PHE A 74 -3.74 -4.43 1.82
N SER A 75 -3.74 -5.69 2.30
CA SER A 75 -2.56 -6.56 2.23
C SER A 75 -2.38 -7.18 0.84
N ARG A 76 -1.25 -7.84 0.64
CA ARG A 76 -1.08 -8.80 -0.46
C ARG A 76 -1.95 -10.03 -0.23
N CYS A 77 -2.37 -10.67 -1.32
CA CYS A 77 -2.92 -12.01 -1.26
C CYS A 77 -1.83 -13.03 -0.95
N MET A 78 -2.11 -13.94 -0.03
CA MET A 78 -1.21 -15.03 0.34
C MET A 78 -1.99 -16.33 0.45
N ASN A 79 -1.36 -17.44 0.07
CA ASN A 79 -1.94 -18.76 0.22
C ASN A 79 -1.83 -19.23 1.67
N GLY A 80 -2.89 -19.90 2.15
CA GLY A 80 -2.95 -20.53 3.45
C GLY A 80 -3.18 -19.55 4.63
N HIS A 81 -3.84 -20.07 5.66
CA HIS A 81 -4.22 -19.32 6.86
C HIS A 81 -3.03 -18.95 7.78
N MET A 82 -1.90 -19.60 7.65
CA MET A 82 -0.71 -19.34 8.47
C MET A 82 -0.14 -17.92 8.28
N ASN A 83 -0.57 -17.20 7.26
CA ASN A 83 -0.09 -15.87 6.92
C ASN A 83 -0.99 -14.72 7.42
N LEU A 84 -2.09 -14.98 8.11
CA LEU A 84 -3.07 -13.96 8.55
C LEU A 84 -2.41 -12.81 9.34
N ARG A 85 -1.51 -13.13 10.27
CA ARG A 85 -0.77 -12.10 11.01
C ARG A 85 0.06 -11.19 10.11
N ARG A 86 0.72 -11.75 9.09
CA ARG A 86 1.53 -10.98 8.13
C ARG A 86 0.64 -10.08 7.29
N GLN A 87 -0.51 -10.58 6.85
CA GLN A 87 -1.49 -9.82 6.09
C GLN A 87 -2.05 -8.65 6.91
N TYR A 88 -2.41 -8.89 8.17
CA TYR A 88 -2.83 -7.82 9.09
C TYR A 88 -1.75 -6.73 9.24
N ILE A 89 -0.49 -7.12 9.46
CA ILE A 89 0.62 -6.18 9.58
C ILE A 89 0.79 -5.37 8.28
N GLN A 90 0.73 -6.01 7.11
CA GLN A 90 0.82 -5.33 5.83
C GLN A 90 -0.32 -4.34 5.62
N ALA A 91 -1.57 -4.73 5.90
CA ALA A 91 -2.73 -3.85 5.77
C ALA A 91 -2.62 -2.65 6.72
N LYS A 92 -2.18 -2.85 7.96
CA LYS A 92 -1.98 -1.78 8.94
C LYS A 92 -0.88 -0.81 8.51
N ILE A 93 0.26 -1.31 8.04
CA ILE A 93 1.35 -0.48 7.50
C ILE A 93 0.86 0.27 6.27
N ALA A 94 0.12 -0.39 5.38
CA ALA A 94 -0.42 0.22 4.18
C ALA A 94 -1.30 1.41 4.51
N LEU A 95 -2.20 1.28 5.48
CA LEU A 95 -3.03 2.38 5.94
C LEU A 95 -2.17 3.51 6.53
N GLN A 96 -1.34 3.22 7.54
CA GLN A 96 -0.60 4.23 8.27
C GLN A 96 0.40 5.01 7.40
N PHE A 97 1.12 4.30 6.54
CA PHE A 97 2.09 4.92 5.65
C PHE A 97 1.40 5.58 4.45
N GLY A 98 0.40 4.92 3.87
CA GLY A 98 -0.34 5.40 2.71
C GLY A 98 -1.08 6.69 2.98
N THR A 99 -1.83 6.78 4.07
CA THR A 99 -2.55 8.01 4.48
C THR A 99 -1.60 9.19 4.69
N ARG A 100 -0.41 8.95 5.25
CA ARG A 100 0.60 10.00 5.44
C ARG A 100 1.19 10.48 4.11
N LYS A 101 1.49 9.55 3.18
CA LYS A 101 2.19 9.85 1.92
C LYS A 101 1.24 10.28 0.80
N TYR A 102 0.06 9.72 0.78
CA TYR A 102 -0.96 9.95 -0.24
C TYR A 102 -2.31 10.31 0.40
N PRO A 103 -2.43 11.50 1.02
CA PRO A 103 -3.61 11.90 1.80
C PRO A 103 -4.88 12.00 0.96
N ASP A 104 -4.75 12.22 -0.35
CA ASP A 104 -5.89 12.31 -1.28
C ASP A 104 -6.52 10.95 -1.61
N LYS A 105 -5.82 9.85 -1.30
CA LYS A 105 -6.32 8.49 -1.48
C LYS A 105 -6.87 7.95 -0.17
N ARG A 106 -7.96 7.21 -0.26
CA ARG A 106 -8.56 6.54 0.91
C ARG A 106 -8.21 5.06 1.00
N MET A 107 -7.93 4.43 -0.14
CA MET A 107 -7.53 3.03 -0.21
C MET A 107 -6.03 2.91 -0.53
N HIS A 108 -5.31 2.17 0.29
CA HIS A 108 -3.86 2.00 0.19
C HIS A 108 -3.48 0.52 0.08
N PRO A 109 -3.35 -0.03 -1.15
CA PRO A 109 -2.82 -1.37 -1.35
C PRO A 109 -1.34 -1.46 -0.96
N PHE A 110 -0.94 -2.49 -0.23
CA PHE A 110 0.45 -2.65 0.22
C PHE A 110 1.45 -2.77 -0.94
N ASN A 111 1.03 -3.33 -2.07
CA ASN A 111 1.89 -3.41 -3.26
C ASN A 111 2.33 -2.04 -3.75
N ASP A 112 1.42 -1.08 -3.76
CA ASP A 112 1.67 0.27 -4.29
C ASP A 112 2.63 1.08 -3.42
N ILE A 113 2.64 0.78 -2.11
CA ILE A 113 3.44 1.54 -1.14
C ILE A 113 4.68 0.80 -0.64
N SER A 114 4.84 -0.47 -0.97
CA SER A 114 5.87 -1.33 -0.37
C SER A 114 7.29 -0.84 -0.61
N PHE A 115 7.58 -0.36 -1.82
CA PHE A 115 8.90 0.18 -2.17
C PHE A 115 9.18 1.49 -1.42
N ASP A 116 8.22 2.39 -1.43
CA ASP A 116 8.31 3.66 -0.71
C ASP A 116 8.48 3.45 0.79
N TYR A 117 7.78 2.46 1.36
CA TYR A 117 7.92 2.10 2.77
C TYR A 117 9.32 1.58 3.09
N ILE A 118 9.91 0.74 2.22
CA ILE A 118 11.29 0.26 2.37
C ILE A 118 12.27 1.43 2.37
N LEU A 119 12.13 2.37 1.42
CA LEU A 119 12.97 3.55 1.35
C LEU A 119 12.82 4.43 2.60
N ASP A 120 11.58 4.69 3.06
CA ASP A 120 11.33 5.43 4.30
C ASP A 120 12.00 4.77 5.52
N GLN A 121 11.92 3.44 5.63
CA GLN A 121 12.57 2.74 6.75
C GLN A 121 14.10 2.77 6.64
N ALA A 122 14.66 2.63 5.44
CA ALA A 122 16.10 2.69 5.22
C ALA A 122 16.68 4.08 5.53
N THR A 123 15.95 5.15 5.17
CA THR A 123 16.42 6.55 5.35
C THR A 123 16.12 7.14 6.71
N LYS A 124 15.40 6.44 7.60
CA LYS A 124 15.10 6.93 8.97
C LYS A 124 16.32 7.16 9.83
N LYS A 125 17.34 6.34 9.69
CA LYS A 125 18.57 6.41 10.50
C LYS A 125 19.74 7.04 9.76
N LEU A 126 19.75 6.92 8.43
CA LEU A 126 20.82 7.43 7.58
C LEU A 126 20.20 8.31 6.48
N PRO A 127 20.68 9.55 6.31
CA PRO A 127 20.27 10.38 5.18
C PRO A 127 20.49 9.67 3.84
N GLY A 128 19.65 9.97 2.84
CA GLY A 128 19.69 9.30 1.54
C GLY A 128 21.06 9.33 0.86
N TYR A 129 21.81 10.44 1.00
CA TYR A 129 23.16 10.55 0.43
C TYR A 129 24.16 9.52 1.01
N MET A 130 23.99 9.13 2.28
CA MET A 130 24.83 8.08 2.89
C MET A 130 24.51 6.67 2.39
N LEU A 131 23.35 6.49 1.77
CA LEU A 131 22.91 5.21 1.20
C LEU A 131 23.19 5.12 -0.29
N CYS A 132 23.51 6.23 -0.93
CA CYS A 132 23.90 6.29 -2.33
C CYS A 132 25.31 5.77 -2.55
N HIS A 133 25.53 5.12 -3.71
CA HIS A 133 26.88 4.77 -4.10
C HIS A 133 27.72 6.04 -4.28
N GLU A 134 28.92 6.09 -3.73
CA GLU A 134 29.82 7.26 -3.74
C GLU A 134 30.02 7.87 -5.14
N ARG A 135 30.11 7.02 -6.19
CA ARG A 135 30.25 7.49 -7.58
C ARG A 135 29.06 8.35 -8.05
N LEU A 136 27.87 8.15 -7.50
CA LEU A 136 26.72 9.00 -7.80
C LEU A 136 26.88 10.38 -7.15
N LEU A 137 27.45 10.44 -5.97
CA LEU A 137 27.76 11.71 -5.29
C LEU A 137 28.84 12.47 -6.05
N PHE A 138 29.92 11.83 -6.49
CA PHE A 138 30.93 12.46 -7.34
C PHE A 138 30.37 12.95 -8.67
N LEU A 139 29.43 12.21 -9.28
CA LEU A 139 28.79 12.64 -10.51
C LEU A 139 27.92 13.89 -10.28
N GLN A 140 27.21 13.95 -9.17
CA GLN A 140 26.42 15.11 -8.79
C GLN A 140 27.31 16.33 -8.54
N GLU A 141 28.39 16.18 -7.77
CA GLU A 141 29.37 17.25 -7.52
C GLU A 141 30.01 17.75 -8.83
N HIS A 142 30.29 16.84 -9.76
CA HIS A 142 30.80 17.23 -11.09
C HIS A 142 29.77 18.03 -11.86
N ASP A 143 28.50 17.61 -11.90
CA ASP A 143 27.42 18.33 -12.58
C ASP A 143 27.27 19.76 -11.99
N ASP A 144 27.26 19.87 -10.65
CA ASP A 144 27.15 21.16 -9.95
C ASP A 144 28.33 22.10 -10.25
N SER A 145 29.52 21.54 -10.44
CA SER A 145 30.74 22.33 -10.68
C SER A 145 30.96 22.69 -12.14
N SER A 146 30.60 21.84 -13.09
CA SER A 146 30.85 22.00 -14.54
C SER A 146 29.63 22.47 -15.33
N GLY A 147 28.45 22.53 -14.70
CA GLY A 147 27.19 22.82 -15.38
C GLY A 147 26.74 21.72 -16.35
N SER A 148 27.27 20.50 -16.19
CA SER A 148 26.87 19.35 -16.97
C SER A 148 25.57 18.72 -16.40
N ASP A 149 24.98 17.76 -17.11
CA ASP A 149 23.71 17.13 -16.75
C ASP A 149 23.80 15.58 -16.88
N TYR A 150 24.90 15.02 -16.39
CA TYR A 150 25.14 13.58 -16.45
C TYR A 150 24.18 12.79 -15.56
N MET A 151 23.78 13.34 -14.41
CA MET A 151 22.78 12.74 -13.53
C MET A 151 21.42 12.56 -14.24
N ARG A 152 21.02 13.52 -15.06
CA ARG A 152 19.81 13.42 -15.89
C ARG A 152 19.96 12.33 -16.94
N THR A 153 21.08 12.29 -17.63
CA THR A 153 21.39 11.25 -18.60
C THR A 153 21.33 9.87 -17.97
N LEU A 154 21.93 9.71 -16.79
CA LEU A 154 21.89 8.44 -16.04
C LEU A 154 20.47 8.04 -15.65
N ARG A 155 19.60 8.98 -15.28
CA ARG A 155 18.17 8.69 -14.98
C ARG A 155 17.40 8.22 -16.22
N CYS A 156 17.68 8.77 -17.38
CA CYS A 156 17.01 8.40 -18.63
C CYS A 156 17.48 7.05 -19.18
N TYR A 157 18.73 6.68 -18.94
CA TYR A 157 19.35 5.47 -19.49
C TYR A 157 18.62 4.16 -19.13
N PRO A 158 18.25 3.88 -17.86
CA PRO A 158 17.53 2.65 -17.50
C PRO A 158 16.15 2.54 -18.17
N VAL A 159 15.46 3.67 -18.34
CA VAL A 159 14.14 3.72 -18.98
C VAL A 159 14.26 3.35 -20.45
N SER A 160 15.24 3.90 -21.15
CA SER A 160 15.48 3.62 -22.58
C SER A 160 15.91 2.16 -22.82
N TYR A 161 16.75 1.60 -21.93
CA TYR A 161 17.25 0.24 -22.05
C TYR A 161 16.18 -0.83 -21.78
N THR A 162 15.25 -0.58 -20.87
CA THR A 162 14.12 -1.50 -20.63
C THR A 162 13.16 -1.55 -21.81
N HIS A 163 12.95 -0.46 -22.53
CA HIS A 163 12.12 -0.44 -23.74
C HIS A 163 12.74 -1.19 -24.92
N LEU A 164 14.06 -1.15 -25.07
CA LEU A 164 14.76 -1.88 -26.15
C LEU A 164 14.71 -3.41 -25.95
N ARG A 165 14.75 -3.89 -24.71
CA ARG A 165 14.68 -5.32 -24.40
C ARG A 165 13.29 -5.93 -24.46
N ALA A 166 12.24 -5.12 -24.45
CA ALA A 166 10.86 -5.59 -24.56
C ALA A 166 10.42 -5.88 -26.02
N HIS A 167 11.28 -5.62 -27.00
CA HIS A 167 11.03 -5.85 -28.43
C HIS A 167 11.91 -6.95 -29.04
N GLU A 168 12.73 -7.65 -28.26
CA GLU A 168 13.42 -8.90 -28.65
C GLU A 168 12.67 -10.11 -28.07
#